data_11c347477be953e7c8d52b11f7c4a923
#
_entry.id   11c347477be953e7c8d52b11f7c4a923
#
_cell.length_a   1.000
_cell.length_b   1.000
_cell.length_c   1.000
_cell.angle_alpha   90.00
_cell.angle_beta   90.00
_cell.angle_gamma   90.00
#
_symmetry.space_group_name_H-M   'P 1'
#
loop_
_entity.id
_entity.type
_entity.pdbx_description
1 polymer ?
#
loop_
_entity_poly.entity_id
_entity_poly.type
_entity_poly.pdbx_seq_one_letter_code
_entity_poly.pdbx_strand_id
1 'polypeptide(L)'
;AASALMKNFGIDAEEAYGLIAVGAQNGADKNGDLLDTLNEYSPQFAALGLSADQFIGTLVEGADAGLFSIDKVGDAVKEFNIRAKDGSDTSREAFESLGLNADKMFAAFAAGGDTAEAAFFDTVEALNSMDDPLARNAAGVALFGTQFEDLEAGVLPVLASIETAAYDGAAALQQINDVKYNDLGSAFEAIKRSAEVSLLPMASMIAN
;
A
#
# COMPACT_ATOMS: atom_id res chain seq x y z
N ALA A 1 -6.98 -10.80 0.80
CA ALA A 1 -6.13 -9.77 0.17
C ALA A 1 -5.96 -10.03 -1.33
N ALA A 2 -5.29 -11.12 -1.77
CA ALA A 2 -5.03 -11.34 -3.20
C ALA A 2 -6.30 -11.27 -4.08
N SER A 3 -7.39 -11.95 -3.67
CA SER A 3 -8.67 -11.88 -4.41
C SER A 3 -9.27 -10.47 -4.46
N ALA A 4 -9.04 -9.64 -3.44
CA ALA A 4 -9.48 -8.24 -3.44
C ALA A 4 -8.66 -7.41 -4.44
N LEU A 5 -7.34 -7.58 -4.46
CA LEU A 5 -6.46 -6.93 -5.45
C LEU A 5 -6.84 -7.32 -6.88
N MET A 6 -6.94 -8.63 -7.15
CA MET A 6 -7.34 -9.14 -8.48
C MET A 6 -8.67 -8.56 -8.95
N LYS A 7 -9.68 -8.56 -8.08
CA LYS A 7 -11.02 -8.09 -8.40
C LYS A 7 -11.08 -6.58 -8.66
N ASN A 8 -10.43 -5.78 -7.81
CA ASN A 8 -10.58 -4.33 -7.85
C ASN A 8 -9.64 -3.66 -8.86
N PHE A 9 -8.46 -4.23 -9.09
CA PHE A 9 -7.46 -3.66 -10.02
C PHE A 9 -7.33 -4.42 -11.34
N GLY A 10 -7.99 -5.58 -11.48
CA GLY A 10 -7.96 -6.38 -12.73
C GLY A 10 -6.63 -7.08 -12.99
N ILE A 11 -5.78 -7.22 -11.99
CA ILE A 11 -4.48 -7.90 -12.05
C ILE A 11 -4.63 -9.42 -11.87
N ASP A 12 -3.65 -10.19 -12.30
CA ASP A 12 -3.65 -11.63 -12.13
C ASP A 12 -3.15 -12.09 -10.73
N ALA A 13 -3.16 -13.40 -10.50
CA ALA A 13 -2.78 -13.94 -9.19
C ALA A 13 -1.29 -13.79 -8.89
N GLU A 14 -0.42 -13.92 -9.89
CA GLU A 14 1.03 -13.79 -9.72
C GLU A 14 1.38 -12.35 -9.32
N GLU A 15 0.82 -11.38 -10.01
CA GLU A 15 0.97 -9.97 -9.70
C GLU A 15 0.41 -9.62 -8.31
N ALA A 16 -0.80 -10.10 -7.97
CA ALA A 16 -1.41 -9.86 -6.67
C ALA A 16 -0.58 -10.41 -5.50
N TYR A 17 -0.08 -11.64 -5.61
CA TYR A 17 0.80 -12.22 -4.58
C TYR A 17 2.16 -11.54 -4.56
N GLY A 18 2.67 -11.14 -5.72
CA GLY A 18 3.91 -10.39 -5.85
C GLY A 18 3.85 -9.05 -5.10
N LEU A 19 2.80 -8.28 -5.29
CA LEU A 19 2.59 -7.02 -4.60
C LEU A 19 2.41 -7.19 -3.09
N ILE A 20 1.71 -8.23 -2.64
CA ILE A 20 1.64 -8.57 -1.20
C ILE A 20 3.05 -8.86 -0.65
N ALA A 21 3.86 -9.62 -1.40
CA ALA A 21 5.24 -9.90 -1.01
C ALA A 21 6.09 -8.64 -0.93
N VAL A 22 5.97 -7.72 -1.90
CA VAL A 22 6.61 -6.40 -1.88
C VAL A 22 6.23 -5.63 -0.61
N GLY A 23 4.94 -5.51 -0.30
CA GLY A 23 4.45 -4.81 0.90
C GLY A 23 5.05 -5.40 2.19
N ALA A 24 5.03 -6.73 2.32
CA ALA A 24 5.57 -7.41 3.49
C ALA A 24 7.10 -7.25 3.63
N GLN A 25 7.85 -7.37 2.52
CA GLN A 25 9.31 -7.23 2.51
C GLN A 25 9.77 -5.79 2.82
N ASN A 26 8.99 -4.80 2.42
CA ASN A 26 9.28 -3.39 2.63
C ASN A 26 8.58 -2.80 3.88
N GLY A 27 8.21 -3.65 4.81
CA GLY A 27 7.83 -3.24 6.17
C GLY A 27 6.38 -2.80 6.35
N ALA A 28 5.52 -2.90 5.33
CA ALA A 28 4.10 -2.58 5.48
C ALA A 28 3.34 -3.57 6.38
N ASP A 29 3.94 -4.72 6.73
CA ASP A 29 3.33 -5.73 7.62
C ASP A 29 3.92 -5.73 9.04
N LYS A 30 4.57 -4.65 9.46
CA LYS A 30 5.19 -4.57 10.81
C LYS A 30 4.20 -4.81 11.95
N ASN A 31 2.95 -4.43 11.75
CA ASN A 31 1.87 -4.58 12.74
C ASN A 31 1.01 -5.84 12.51
N GLY A 32 1.23 -6.59 11.43
CA GLY A 32 0.43 -7.76 11.04
C GLY A 32 -0.94 -7.39 10.45
N ASP A 33 -1.11 -6.17 9.94
CA ASP A 33 -2.37 -5.61 9.45
C ASP A 33 -2.43 -5.46 7.90
N LEU A 34 -1.34 -5.78 7.19
CA LEU A 34 -1.27 -5.62 5.73
C LEU A 34 -2.42 -6.32 4.99
N LEU A 35 -2.69 -7.59 5.30
CA LEU A 35 -3.70 -8.36 4.57
C LEU A 35 -5.12 -7.83 4.81
N ASP A 36 -5.42 -7.35 6.01
CA ASP A 36 -6.71 -6.77 6.35
C ASP A 36 -6.86 -5.40 5.67
N THR A 37 -5.83 -4.56 5.74
CA THR A 37 -5.76 -3.27 5.04
C THR A 37 -5.98 -3.42 3.53
N LEU A 38 -5.32 -4.41 2.90
CA LEU A 38 -5.50 -4.69 1.47
C LEU A 38 -6.93 -5.14 1.14
N ASN A 39 -7.57 -5.91 2.02
CA ASN A 39 -8.97 -6.32 1.82
C ASN A 39 -9.93 -5.13 1.94
N GLU A 40 -9.75 -4.29 2.95
CA GLU A 40 -10.68 -3.22 3.28
C GLU A 40 -10.60 -2.07 2.27
N TYR A 41 -9.38 -1.63 1.93
CA TYR A 41 -9.21 -0.38 1.18
C TYR A 41 -9.01 -0.56 -0.34
N SER A 42 -8.77 -1.77 -0.86
CA SER A 42 -8.67 -1.99 -2.32
C SER A 42 -9.80 -1.33 -3.14
N PRO A 43 -11.09 -1.41 -2.73
CA PRO A 43 -12.15 -0.78 -3.50
C PRO A 43 -12.05 0.75 -3.52
N GLN A 44 -11.49 1.35 -2.47
CA GLN A 44 -11.38 2.80 -2.33
C GLN A 44 -10.28 3.37 -3.23
N PHE A 45 -9.11 2.70 -3.25
CA PHE A 45 -8.02 3.07 -4.15
C PHE A 45 -8.42 2.89 -5.62
N ALA A 46 -9.01 1.74 -5.96
CA ALA A 46 -9.50 1.49 -7.33
C ALA A 46 -10.58 2.51 -7.76
N ALA A 47 -11.46 2.94 -6.85
CA ALA A 47 -12.50 3.94 -7.15
C ALA A 47 -11.94 5.35 -7.39
N LEU A 48 -10.72 5.63 -6.95
CA LEU A 48 -9.96 6.84 -7.26
C LEU A 48 -9.12 6.70 -8.55
N GLY A 49 -9.17 5.55 -9.22
CA GLY A 49 -8.36 5.28 -10.41
C GLY A 49 -6.92 4.87 -10.12
N LEU A 50 -6.54 4.77 -8.86
CA LEU A 50 -5.19 4.38 -8.46
C LEU A 50 -4.92 2.92 -8.81
N SER A 51 -3.68 2.61 -9.16
CA SER A 51 -3.24 1.24 -9.46
C SER A 51 -2.97 0.41 -8.19
N ALA A 52 -2.80 -0.90 -8.36
CA ALA A 52 -2.39 -1.78 -7.27
C ALA A 52 -0.98 -1.45 -6.76
N ASP A 53 -0.05 -1.05 -7.65
CA ASP A 53 1.29 -0.58 -7.29
C ASP A 53 1.24 0.68 -6.44
N GLN A 54 0.42 1.67 -6.82
CA GLN A 54 0.22 2.90 -6.06
C GLN A 54 -0.40 2.61 -4.69
N PHE A 55 -1.32 1.65 -4.60
CA PHE A 55 -1.87 1.22 -3.32
C PHE A 55 -0.80 0.62 -2.42
N ILE A 56 -0.06 -0.38 -2.89
CA ILE A 56 1.06 -0.97 -2.14
C ILE A 56 2.11 0.09 -1.80
N GLY A 57 2.45 0.97 -2.75
CA GLY A 57 3.36 2.09 -2.55
C GLY A 57 2.93 2.99 -1.40
N THR A 58 1.65 3.33 -1.33
CA THR A 58 1.10 4.13 -0.23
C THR A 58 1.34 3.48 1.13
N LEU A 59 1.16 2.15 1.23
CA LEU A 59 1.35 1.43 2.48
C LEU A 59 2.84 1.30 2.85
N VAL A 60 3.71 1.04 1.88
CA VAL A 60 5.17 0.95 2.07
C VAL A 60 5.75 2.30 2.49
N GLU A 61 5.49 3.36 1.72
CA GLU A 61 5.96 4.71 2.01
C GLU A 61 5.40 5.23 3.35
N GLY A 62 4.13 4.91 3.66
CA GLY A 62 3.53 5.22 4.95
C GLY A 62 4.24 4.54 6.12
N ALA A 63 4.61 3.26 5.96
CA ALA A 63 5.37 2.52 6.96
C ALA A 63 6.80 3.07 7.15
N ASP A 64 7.46 3.46 6.05
CA ASP A 64 8.81 4.02 6.07
C ASP A 64 8.84 5.45 6.62
N ALA A 65 7.81 6.25 6.36
CA ALA A 65 7.64 7.56 6.97
C ALA A 65 7.36 7.51 8.48
N GLY A 66 7.19 6.30 9.04
CA GLY A 66 6.91 6.11 10.46
C GLY A 66 5.49 6.51 10.85
N LEU A 67 4.57 6.56 9.90
CA LEU A 67 3.16 6.76 10.19
C LEU A 67 2.67 5.60 11.05
N PHE A 68 1.90 5.90 12.07
CA PHE A 68 1.59 5.00 13.19
C PHE A 68 0.96 3.67 12.78
N SER A 69 0.18 3.66 11.67
CA SER A 69 -0.49 2.48 11.14
C SER A 69 -0.80 2.67 9.66
N ILE A 70 -0.56 1.65 8.85
CA ILE A 70 -0.94 1.63 7.44
C ILE A 70 -2.47 1.66 7.26
N ASP A 71 -3.22 1.14 8.23
CA ASP A 71 -4.67 1.21 8.29
C ASP A 71 -5.18 2.66 8.30
N LYS A 72 -4.55 3.55 9.07
CA LYS A 72 -4.89 4.98 9.08
C LYS A 72 -4.65 5.66 7.74
N VAL A 73 -3.62 5.27 7.01
CA VAL A 73 -3.35 5.79 5.67
C VAL A 73 -4.43 5.31 4.69
N GLY A 74 -4.81 4.04 4.77
CA GLY A 74 -5.93 3.48 4.01
C GLY A 74 -7.25 4.19 4.30
N ASP A 75 -7.53 4.46 5.58
CA ASP A 75 -8.75 5.15 6.02
C ASP A 75 -8.79 6.62 5.56
N ALA A 76 -7.64 7.31 5.55
CA ALA A 76 -7.55 8.67 5.00
C ALA A 76 -7.94 8.70 3.50
N VAL A 77 -7.47 7.74 2.72
CA VAL A 77 -7.82 7.64 1.29
C VAL A 77 -9.30 7.25 1.11
N LYS A 78 -9.85 6.40 1.97
CA LYS A 78 -11.28 6.05 1.98
C LYS A 78 -12.14 7.29 2.29
N GLU A 79 -11.81 8.05 3.34
CA GLU A 79 -12.51 9.30 3.67
C GLU A 79 -12.44 10.29 2.50
N PHE A 80 -11.28 10.43 1.88
CA PHE A 80 -11.13 11.27 0.69
C PHE A 80 -12.08 10.82 -0.43
N ASN A 81 -12.11 9.53 -0.76
CA ASN A 81 -12.98 9.00 -1.82
C ASN A 81 -14.47 9.28 -1.56
N ILE A 82 -14.90 9.25 -0.30
CA ILE A 82 -16.27 9.58 0.10
C ILE A 82 -16.53 11.07 -0.08
N ARG A 83 -15.67 11.92 0.49
CA ARG A 83 -15.85 13.38 0.53
C ARG A 83 -15.67 14.03 -0.83
N ALA A 84 -14.76 13.51 -1.65
CA ALA A 84 -14.56 13.97 -3.03
C ALA A 84 -15.78 13.75 -3.95
N LYS A 85 -16.79 13.00 -3.48
CA LYS A 85 -18.00 12.66 -4.24
C LYS A 85 -19.30 13.09 -3.55
N ASP A 86 -19.24 13.61 -2.31
CA ASP A 86 -20.43 13.88 -1.50
C ASP A 86 -21.19 15.16 -1.92
N GLY A 87 -20.52 16.06 -2.66
CA GLY A 87 -21.10 17.33 -3.12
C GLY A 87 -21.43 18.30 -1.99
N SER A 88 -20.92 18.07 -0.77
CA SER A 88 -21.16 18.93 0.39
C SER A 88 -20.50 20.31 0.24
N ASP A 89 -21.04 21.29 0.94
CA ASP A 89 -20.44 22.63 1.01
C ASP A 89 -19.02 22.57 1.59
N THR A 90 -18.79 21.72 2.59
CA THR A 90 -17.46 21.53 3.20
C THR A 90 -16.43 21.06 2.18
N SER A 91 -16.75 20.03 1.39
CA SER A 91 -15.85 19.53 0.35
C SER A 91 -15.66 20.53 -0.78
N ARG A 92 -16.72 21.27 -1.14
CA ARG A 92 -16.66 22.35 -2.12
C ARG A 92 -15.70 23.45 -1.69
N GLU A 93 -15.91 24.01 -0.49
CA GLU A 93 -15.07 25.06 0.08
C GLU A 93 -13.61 24.62 0.20
N ALA A 94 -13.37 23.34 0.53
CA ALA A 94 -12.04 22.79 0.59
C ALA A 94 -11.35 22.80 -0.79
N PHE A 95 -11.99 22.29 -1.85
CA PHE A 95 -11.42 22.36 -3.20
C PHE A 95 -11.19 23.79 -3.67
N GLU A 96 -12.13 24.69 -3.40
CA GLU A 96 -12.00 26.10 -3.76
C GLU A 96 -10.85 26.79 -3.01
N SER A 97 -10.61 26.45 -1.74
CA SER A 97 -9.48 26.95 -0.96
C SER A 97 -8.12 26.50 -1.51
N LEU A 98 -8.09 25.37 -2.21
CA LEU A 98 -6.94 24.85 -2.94
C LEU A 98 -6.75 25.50 -4.32
N GLY A 99 -7.65 26.42 -4.72
CA GLY A 99 -7.66 26.99 -6.06
C GLY A 99 -8.20 26.06 -7.14
N LEU A 100 -8.81 24.95 -6.75
CA LEU A 100 -9.40 23.97 -7.65
C LEU A 100 -10.88 24.27 -7.92
N ASN A 101 -11.37 23.94 -9.11
CA ASN A 101 -12.79 24.09 -9.41
C ASN A 101 -13.57 22.91 -8.86
N ALA A 102 -14.36 23.11 -7.81
CA ALA A 102 -15.05 22.04 -7.10
C ALA A 102 -15.99 21.22 -7.99
N ASP A 103 -16.74 21.84 -8.91
CA ASP A 103 -17.64 21.10 -9.81
C ASP A 103 -16.86 20.20 -10.76
N LYS A 104 -15.69 20.64 -11.24
CA LYS A 104 -14.80 19.79 -12.05
C LYS A 104 -14.23 18.63 -11.24
N MET A 105 -13.82 18.89 -10.00
CA MET A 105 -13.29 17.85 -9.10
C MET A 105 -14.36 16.79 -8.81
N PHE A 106 -15.56 17.18 -8.41
CA PHE A 106 -16.68 16.25 -8.21
C PHE A 106 -17.00 15.43 -9.48
N ALA A 107 -17.00 16.07 -10.64
CA ALA A 107 -17.23 15.39 -11.90
C ALA A 107 -16.12 14.37 -12.24
N ALA A 108 -14.85 14.74 -11.99
CA ALA A 108 -13.70 13.88 -12.21
C ALA A 108 -13.75 12.64 -11.31
N PHE A 109 -13.99 12.83 -10.00
CA PHE A 109 -14.10 11.70 -9.07
C PHE A 109 -15.34 10.83 -9.34
N ALA A 110 -16.44 11.40 -9.80
CA ALA A 110 -17.61 10.63 -10.22
C ALA A 110 -17.35 9.80 -11.48
N ALA A 111 -16.50 10.29 -12.39
CA ALA A 111 -16.13 9.57 -13.61
C ALA A 111 -15.23 8.36 -13.33
N GLY A 112 -14.37 8.43 -12.31
CA GLY A 112 -13.41 7.38 -11.98
C GLY A 112 -12.24 7.27 -12.97
N GLY A 113 -11.44 6.20 -12.86
CA GLY A 113 -10.31 5.91 -13.75
C GLY A 113 -9.28 7.03 -13.79
N ASP A 114 -8.55 7.15 -14.89
CA ASP A 114 -7.44 8.10 -15.08
C ASP A 114 -7.84 9.56 -14.75
N THR A 115 -9.11 9.92 -14.94
CA THR A 115 -9.60 11.27 -14.63
C THR A 115 -9.68 11.51 -13.13
N ALA A 116 -10.09 10.50 -12.36
CA ALA A 116 -10.12 10.58 -10.91
C ALA A 116 -8.71 10.52 -10.33
N GLU A 117 -7.82 9.70 -10.90
CA GLU A 117 -6.42 9.62 -10.53
C GLU A 117 -5.74 11.00 -10.70
N ALA A 118 -5.85 11.62 -11.87
CA ALA A 118 -5.30 12.95 -12.11
C ALA A 118 -5.84 13.98 -11.10
N ALA A 119 -7.15 13.98 -10.86
CA ALA A 119 -7.78 14.88 -9.89
C ALA A 119 -7.30 14.61 -8.44
N PHE A 120 -7.01 13.36 -8.09
CA PHE A 120 -6.43 13.01 -6.79
C PHE A 120 -5.05 13.63 -6.61
N PHE A 121 -4.15 13.44 -7.59
CA PHE A 121 -2.80 14.01 -7.52
C PHE A 121 -2.80 15.53 -7.60
N ASP A 122 -3.66 16.14 -8.42
CA ASP A 122 -3.86 17.60 -8.43
C ASP A 122 -4.25 18.12 -7.02
N THR A 123 -5.12 17.39 -6.30
CA THR A 123 -5.53 17.74 -4.95
C THR A 123 -4.38 17.60 -3.94
N VAL A 124 -3.63 16.51 -4.02
CA VAL A 124 -2.46 16.27 -3.14
C VAL A 124 -1.38 17.33 -3.37
N GLU A 125 -1.10 17.67 -4.63
CA GLU A 125 -0.14 18.71 -4.99
C GLU A 125 -0.59 20.09 -4.50
N ALA A 126 -1.86 20.43 -4.69
CA ALA A 126 -2.41 21.71 -4.23
C ALA A 126 -2.32 21.84 -2.69
N LEU A 127 -2.66 20.77 -1.94
CA LEU A 127 -2.50 20.73 -0.48
C LEU A 127 -1.02 20.88 -0.07
N ASN A 128 -0.13 20.16 -0.73
CA ASN A 128 1.30 20.19 -0.40
C ASN A 128 1.94 21.56 -0.71
N SER A 129 1.38 22.29 -1.68
CA SER A 129 1.86 23.60 -2.10
C SER A 129 1.31 24.76 -1.26
N MET A 130 0.40 24.52 -0.31
CA MET A 130 -0.13 25.56 0.57
C MET A 130 0.91 26.04 1.58
N ASP A 131 1.21 27.32 1.57
CA ASP A 131 2.16 27.96 2.50
C ASP A 131 1.60 28.09 3.93
N ASP A 132 0.29 28.34 4.07
CA ASP A 132 -0.37 28.49 5.38
C ASP A 132 -0.70 27.11 5.99
N PRO A 133 -0.03 26.72 7.09
CA PRO A 133 -0.26 25.42 7.71
C PRO A 133 -1.68 25.26 8.27
N LEU A 134 -2.32 26.34 8.74
CA LEU A 134 -3.67 26.27 9.27
C LEU A 134 -4.69 26.04 8.16
N ALA A 135 -4.56 26.78 7.06
CA ALA A 135 -5.41 26.61 5.89
C ALA A 135 -5.23 25.21 5.28
N ARG A 136 -3.98 24.75 5.16
CA ARG A 136 -3.65 23.40 4.69
C ARG A 136 -4.29 22.32 5.56
N ASN A 137 -4.16 22.42 6.89
CA ASN A 137 -4.77 21.46 7.81
C ASN A 137 -6.30 21.48 7.70
N ALA A 138 -6.94 22.65 7.62
CA ALA A 138 -8.39 22.76 7.47
C ALA A 138 -8.88 22.09 6.18
N ALA A 139 -8.23 22.36 5.04
CA ALA A 139 -8.57 21.74 3.76
C ALA A 139 -8.29 20.21 3.78
N GLY A 140 -7.17 19.81 4.37
CA GLY A 140 -6.81 18.38 4.51
C GLY A 140 -7.83 17.62 5.35
N VAL A 141 -8.22 18.14 6.51
CA VAL A 141 -9.26 17.51 7.35
C VAL A 141 -10.61 17.49 6.65
N ALA A 142 -10.97 18.55 5.92
CA ALA A 142 -12.21 18.59 5.16
C ALA A 142 -12.27 17.52 4.06
N LEU A 143 -11.15 17.16 3.43
CA LEU A 143 -11.09 16.20 2.32
C LEU A 143 -10.72 14.77 2.77
N PHE A 144 -9.77 14.62 3.71
CA PHE A 144 -9.26 13.32 4.16
C PHE A 144 -9.81 12.89 5.54
N GLY A 145 -10.73 13.67 6.11
CA GLY A 145 -11.29 13.38 7.43
C GLY A 145 -10.29 13.62 8.57
N THR A 146 -10.69 13.19 9.77
CA THR A 146 -9.87 13.32 10.99
C THR A 146 -8.56 12.53 10.95
N GLN A 147 -8.46 11.56 10.04
CA GLN A 147 -7.21 10.83 9.84
C GLN A 147 -6.08 11.74 9.33
N PHE A 148 -6.43 12.79 8.57
CA PHE A 148 -5.43 13.79 8.16
C PHE A 148 -4.83 14.54 9.35
N GLU A 149 -5.62 14.81 10.38
CA GLU A 149 -5.15 15.42 11.62
C GLU A 149 -4.22 14.47 12.39
N ASP A 150 -4.56 13.18 12.45
CA ASP A 150 -3.76 12.16 13.13
C ASP A 150 -2.42 11.88 12.42
N LEU A 151 -2.41 11.90 11.10
CA LEU A 151 -1.22 11.68 10.26
C LEU A 151 -0.42 12.96 10.05
N GLU A 152 -1.02 14.10 10.37
CA GLU A 152 -0.49 15.44 10.13
C GLU A 152 -0.07 15.65 8.66
N ALA A 153 0.85 16.57 8.43
CA ALA A 153 1.39 16.82 7.09
C ALA A 153 2.27 15.67 6.55
N GLY A 154 2.56 14.64 7.36
CA GLY A 154 3.38 13.49 6.97
C GLY A 154 2.73 12.60 5.90
N VAL A 155 1.40 12.60 5.79
CA VAL A 155 0.70 11.81 4.76
C VAL A 155 0.86 12.40 3.35
N LEU A 156 0.98 13.72 3.21
CA LEU A 156 1.04 14.38 1.90
C LEU A 156 2.28 14.00 1.09
N PRO A 157 3.52 13.99 1.64
CA PRO A 157 4.68 13.49 0.92
C PRO A 157 4.53 12.03 0.50
N VAL A 158 3.92 11.18 1.33
CA VAL A 158 3.63 9.78 1.01
C VAL A 158 2.70 9.69 -0.19
N LEU A 159 1.57 10.41 -0.18
CA LEU A 159 0.62 10.39 -1.29
C LEU A 159 1.19 10.99 -2.58
N ALA A 160 2.07 11.99 -2.49
CA ALA A 160 2.73 12.58 -3.65
C ALA A 160 3.79 11.64 -4.27
N SER A 161 4.48 10.81 -3.46
CA SER A 161 5.55 9.92 -3.95
C SER A 161 5.06 8.75 -4.76
N ILE A 162 3.78 8.37 -4.63
CA ILE A 162 3.21 7.17 -5.26
C ILE A 162 2.73 7.36 -6.70
N GLU A 163 2.71 8.58 -7.23
CA GLU A 163 2.19 8.87 -8.59
C GLU A 163 2.84 7.98 -9.67
N THR A 164 4.13 7.69 -9.52
CA THR A 164 4.88 6.84 -10.44
C THR A 164 5.33 5.51 -9.83
N ALA A 165 4.64 5.05 -8.78
CA ALA A 165 5.00 3.80 -8.12
C ALA A 165 4.86 2.61 -9.07
N ALA A 166 5.91 1.80 -9.14
CA ALA A 166 5.93 0.55 -9.88
C ALA A 166 6.83 -0.46 -9.17
N TYR A 167 6.35 -1.67 -8.97
CA TYR A 167 7.04 -2.71 -8.22
C TYR A 167 7.23 -3.98 -9.04
N ASP A 168 8.36 -4.65 -8.85
CA ASP A 168 8.62 -5.97 -9.43
C ASP A 168 8.15 -7.08 -8.46
N GLY A 169 6.85 -7.36 -8.49
CA GLY A 169 6.25 -8.41 -7.68
C GLY A 169 6.79 -9.81 -7.99
N ALA A 170 7.17 -10.08 -9.23
CA ALA A 170 7.77 -11.37 -9.62
C ALA A 170 9.14 -11.55 -8.96
N ALA A 171 9.98 -10.51 -8.94
CA ALA A 171 11.26 -10.54 -8.23
C ALA A 171 11.07 -10.75 -6.72
N ALA A 172 10.07 -10.12 -6.11
CA ALA A 172 9.76 -10.28 -4.70
C ALA A 172 9.33 -11.73 -4.37
N LEU A 173 8.48 -12.33 -5.19
CA LEU A 173 8.10 -13.76 -5.05
C LEU A 173 9.29 -14.70 -5.22
N GLN A 174 10.18 -14.41 -6.17
CA GLN A 174 11.36 -15.22 -6.39
C GLN A 174 12.29 -15.21 -5.17
N GLN A 175 12.48 -14.05 -4.53
CA GLN A 175 13.25 -13.96 -3.28
C GLN A 175 12.67 -14.84 -2.17
N ILE A 176 11.35 -14.86 -2.00
CA ILE A 176 10.69 -15.74 -1.02
C ILE A 176 10.93 -17.22 -1.36
N ASN A 177 10.83 -17.59 -2.63
CA ASN A 177 11.07 -18.96 -3.08
C ASN A 177 12.52 -19.37 -2.84
N ASP A 178 13.48 -18.51 -3.16
CA ASP A 178 14.91 -18.79 -2.97
C ASP A 178 15.25 -19.02 -1.50
N VAL A 179 14.72 -18.19 -0.60
CA VAL A 179 14.90 -18.38 0.86
C VAL A 179 14.29 -19.70 1.32
N LYS A 180 13.06 -20.01 0.93
CA LYS A 180 12.33 -21.20 1.35
C LYS A 180 12.98 -22.49 0.84
N TYR A 181 13.43 -22.52 -0.40
CA TYR A 181 14.07 -23.71 -0.97
C TYR A 181 15.51 -23.87 -0.51
N ASN A 182 16.26 -22.80 -0.32
CA ASN A 182 17.60 -22.86 0.26
C ASN A 182 17.56 -23.34 1.72
N ASP A 183 16.57 -22.93 2.50
CA ASP A 183 16.41 -23.37 3.89
C ASP A 183 16.03 -24.86 3.97
N LEU A 184 15.12 -25.34 3.11
CA LEU A 184 14.80 -26.76 3.00
C LEU A 184 16.00 -27.59 2.50
N GLY A 185 16.74 -27.10 1.52
CA GLY A 185 17.97 -27.74 1.03
C GLY A 185 19.01 -27.88 2.14
N SER A 186 19.27 -26.83 2.89
CA SER A 186 20.19 -26.88 4.04
C SER A 186 19.70 -27.79 5.16
N ALA A 187 18.37 -27.84 5.41
CA ALA A 187 17.79 -28.77 6.39
C ALA A 187 17.94 -30.22 5.95
N PHE A 188 17.73 -30.54 4.67
CA PHE A 188 17.97 -31.90 4.11
C PHE A 188 19.43 -32.29 4.18
N GLU A 189 20.37 -31.40 3.86
CA GLU A 189 21.81 -31.65 3.97
C GLU A 189 22.24 -31.83 5.44
N ALA A 190 21.65 -31.13 6.40
CA ALA A 190 21.90 -31.32 7.81
C ALA A 190 21.39 -32.69 8.31
N ILE A 191 20.19 -33.13 7.88
CA ILE A 191 19.63 -34.44 8.21
C ILE A 191 20.49 -35.55 7.60
N LYS A 192 20.89 -35.40 6.34
CA LYS A 192 21.79 -36.38 5.67
C LYS A 192 23.11 -36.52 6.41
N ARG A 193 23.77 -35.43 6.75
CA ARG A 193 25.01 -35.41 7.52
C ARG A 193 24.85 -36.05 8.89
N SER A 194 23.74 -35.78 9.58
CA SER A 194 23.43 -36.37 10.88
C SER A 194 23.23 -37.89 10.78
N ALA A 195 22.55 -38.36 9.72
CA ALA A 195 22.37 -39.78 9.46
C ALA A 195 23.69 -40.49 9.13
N GLU A 196 24.54 -39.87 8.30
CA GLU A 196 25.86 -40.41 7.96
C GLU A 196 26.75 -40.54 9.20
N VAL A 197 26.79 -39.53 10.07
CA VAL A 197 27.57 -39.56 11.33
C VAL A 197 27.01 -40.61 12.29
N SER A 198 25.71 -40.83 12.35
CA SER A 198 25.06 -41.81 13.22
C SER A 198 25.30 -43.26 12.76
N LEU A 199 25.56 -43.48 11.48
CA LEU A 199 25.82 -44.82 10.89
C LEU A 199 27.30 -45.22 10.90
N LEU A 200 28.22 -44.26 11.07
CA LEU A 200 29.67 -44.52 11.13
C LEU A 200 30.09 -45.54 12.21
N PRO A 201 29.55 -45.50 13.45
CA PRO A 201 29.87 -46.49 14.46
C PRO A 201 29.41 -47.90 14.13
N MET A 202 28.27 -48.05 13.40
CA MET A 202 27.75 -49.35 12.99
C MET A 202 28.58 -49.99 11.88
N ALA A 203 29.06 -49.18 10.93
CA ALA A 203 29.93 -49.67 9.86
C ALA A 203 31.27 -50.19 10.39
N SER A 204 31.80 -49.59 11.46
CA SER A 204 33.06 -50.07 12.09
C SER A 204 32.87 -51.33 12.91
N MET A 205 31.65 -51.69 13.37
CA MET A 205 31.36 -52.92 14.08
C MET A 205 31.20 -54.14 13.15
N ILE A 206 30.85 -53.89 11.89
CA ILE A 206 30.66 -54.96 10.90
C ILE A 206 31.99 -55.30 10.18
N ALA A 207 33.00 -54.46 10.24
CA ALA A 207 34.29 -54.62 9.59
C ALA A 207 35.37 -55.26 10.47
N ASN A 208 35.04 -55.65 11.72
CA ASN A 208 35.88 -56.45 12.64
C ASN A 208 35.20 -57.81 12.90
#